data_df802940fe57561fa06b7981ca3f527c
#
_entry.id   df802940fe57561fa06b7981ca3f527c
#
_cell.length_a   1.000
_cell.length_b   1.000
_cell.length_c   1.000
_cell.angle_alpha   90.00
_cell.angle_beta   90.00
_cell.angle_gamma   90.00
#
_symmetry.space_group_name_H-M   'P 1'
#
loop_
_entity.id
_entity.type
_entity.pdbx_description
1 polymer ?
#
loop_
_entity_poly.entity_id
_entity_poly.type
_entity_poly.pdbx_seq_one_letter_code
_entity_poly.pdbx_strand_id
1 'polypeptide(L)'
;MSLPAKLLLQKNQMESVAVKLMNLNDVLNDRRGTMTHAEKAVNYFSQKLHCSQSVLAAFAEECGITEEEAIKLGSCFGGGMRKGEVCGAVTGALMVLGLLYGQKSAGDTEGRNVSNKVNDLMMDRFKEKCGSYICNDLLGCDITSEEGHQFCVDNKLFTDFCPKMVAAAVEVVEEIVANKMMMEM
;
A
#
# COMPACT_ATOMS: atom_id res chain seq x y z
N MET A 1 -2.40 34.16 -34.14
CA MET A 1 -2.34 34.49 -32.71
C MET A 1 -2.02 33.21 -31.96
N SER A 2 -0.80 33.07 -31.43
CA SER A 2 -0.40 31.88 -30.67
C SER A 2 -1.02 31.92 -29.28
N LEU A 3 -1.60 30.80 -28.81
CA LEU A 3 -2.05 30.66 -27.42
C LEU A 3 -0.91 30.98 -26.46
N PRO A 4 -1.17 31.71 -25.35
CA PRO A 4 -0.11 32.03 -24.39
C PRO A 4 0.45 30.73 -23.78
N ALA A 5 1.77 30.67 -23.63
CA ALA A 5 2.53 29.50 -23.15
C ALA A 5 1.99 28.88 -21.85
N LYS A 6 1.36 29.69 -20.99
CA LYS A 6 0.70 29.25 -19.76
C LYS A 6 -0.49 28.32 -20.01
N LEU A 7 -1.26 28.54 -21.07
CA LEU A 7 -2.42 27.69 -21.45
C LEU A 7 -1.96 26.35 -22.03
N LEU A 8 -0.83 26.34 -22.77
CA LEU A 8 -0.24 25.09 -23.27
C LEU A 8 0.33 24.22 -22.14
N LEU A 9 0.96 24.83 -21.15
CA LEU A 9 1.47 24.11 -19.96
C LEU A 9 0.34 23.51 -19.13
N GLN A 10 -0.76 24.26 -18.95
CA GLN A 10 -1.95 23.74 -18.25
C GLN A 10 -2.62 22.59 -19.03
N LYS A 11 -2.71 22.70 -20.35
CA LYS A 11 -3.27 21.65 -21.19
C LYS A 11 -2.43 20.37 -21.15
N ASN A 12 -1.11 20.47 -21.23
CA ASN A 12 -0.21 19.33 -21.15
C ASN A 12 -0.21 18.69 -19.74
N GLN A 13 -0.36 19.49 -18.68
CA GLN A 13 -0.54 18.96 -17.31
C GLN A 13 -1.88 18.23 -17.15
N MET A 14 -2.97 18.79 -17.70
CA MET A 14 -4.30 18.14 -17.66
C MET A 14 -4.34 16.86 -18.50
N GLU A 15 -3.69 16.83 -19.67
CA GLU A 15 -3.58 15.61 -20.49
C GLU A 15 -2.75 14.53 -19.80
N SER A 16 -1.63 14.89 -19.14
CA SER A 16 -0.82 13.96 -18.35
C SER A 16 -1.58 13.40 -17.15
N VAL A 17 -2.37 14.23 -16.47
CA VAL A 17 -3.23 13.80 -15.34
C VAL A 17 -4.37 12.93 -15.86
N ALA A 18 -5.01 13.29 -16.98
CA ALA A 18 -6.08 12.50 -17.58
C ALA A 18 -5.62 11.12 -18.06
N VAL A 19 -4.43 11.02 -18.66
CA VAL A 19 -3.83 9.74 -19.07
C VAL A 19 -3.50 8.89 -17.84
N LYS A 20 -3.00 9.49 -16.76
CA LYS A 20 -2.72 8.78 -15.50
C LYS A 20 -3.99 8.31 -14.80
N LEU A 21 -5.08 9.12 -14.90
CA LEU A 21 -6.40 8.77 -14.38
C LEU A 21 -7.09 7.67 -15.21
N MET A 22 -6.95 7.68 -16.54
CA MET A 22 -7.45 6.61 -17.41
C MET A 22 -6.76 5.27 -17.10
N ASN A 23 -5.43 5.26 -16.95
CA ASN A 23 -4.68 4.04 -16.62
C ASN A 23 -5.10 3.46 -15.26
N LEU A 24 -5.39 4.29 -14.26
CA LEU A 24 -5.82 3.82 -12.94
C LEU A 24 -7.26 3.26 -12.98
N ASN A 25 -8.17 3.89 -13.75
CA ASN A 25 -9.54 3.39 -13.93
C ASN A 25 -9.58 2.09 -14.76
N ASP A 26 -8.70 1.94 -15.76
CA ASP A 26 -8.60 0.73 -16.56
C ASP A 26 -8.09 -0.45 -15.72
N VAL A 27 -7.14 -0.21 -14.83
CA VAL A 27 -6.61 -1.21 -13.89
C VAL A 27 -7.68 -1.63 -12.85
N LEU A 28 -8.47 -0.68 -12.34
CA LEU A 28 -9.56 -0.98 -11.40
C LEU A 28 -10.80 -1.61 -12.06
N ASN A 29 -10.98 -1.46 -13.39
CA ASN A 29 -12.14 -1.97 -14.13
C ASN A 29 -11.86 -3.19 -15.02
N ASP A 30 -10.62 -3.65 -15.13
CA ASP A 30 -10.32 -4.86 -15.91
C ASP A 30 -10.71 -6.15 -15.16
N ARG A 31 -12.02 -6.38 -15.03
CA ARG A 31 -12.64 -7.58 -14.46
C ARG A 31 -12.59 -8.78 -15.40
N ARG A 32 -11.77 -8.76 -16.46
CA ARG A 32 -11.64 -9.85 -17.41
C ARG A 32 -10.33 -10.62 -17.21
N GLY A 33 -10.27 -11.42 -16.14
CA GLY A 33 -9.27 -12.49 -16.00
C GLY A 33 -7.95 -12.10 -15.33
N THR A 34 -7.76 -10.87 -14.87
CA THR A 34 -6.60 -10.45 -14.10
C THR A 34 -6.90 -10.51 -12.59
N MET A 35 -5.93 -10.97 -11.81
CA MET A 35 -6.04 -10.99 -10.35
C MET A 35 -6.17 -9.57 -9.81
N THR A 36 -7.04 -9.36 -8.81
CA THR A 36 -7.10 -8.12 -8.05
C THR A 36 -5.81 -7.90 -7.26
N HIS A 37 -5.53 -6.65 -6.82
CA HIS A 37 -4.36 -6.39 -5.97
C HIS A 37 -4.39 -7.22 -4.68
N ALA A 38 -5.56 -7.41 -4.07
CA ALA A 38 -5.71 -8.24 -2.89
C ALA A 38 -5.34 -9.71 -3.18
N GLU A 39 -5.81 -10.27 -4.30
CA GLU A 39 -5.44 -11.62 -4.74
C GLU A 39 -3.95 -11.75 -5.06
N LYS A 40 -3.36 -10.75 -5.76
CA LYS A 40 -1.91 -10.71 -6.03
C LYS A 40 -1.12 -10.68 -4.72
N ALA A 41 -1.48 -9.81 -3.78
CA ALA A 41 -0.79 -9.67 -2.50
C ALA A 41 -0.87 -10.95 -1.65
N VAL A 42 -2.04 -11.58 -1.56
CA VAL A 42 -2.21 -12.86 -0.85
C VAL A 42 -1.43 -13.99 -1.56
N ASN A 43 -1.39 -13.99 -2.88
CA ASN A 43 -0.59 -14.95 -3.64
C ASN A 43 0.91 -14.79 -3.37
N TYR A 44 1.45 -13.56 -3.37
CA TYR A 44 2.84 -13.29 -3.00
C TYR A 44 3.14 -13.74 -1.56
N PHE A 45 2.23 -13.47 -0.63
CA PHE A 45 2.37 -13.90 0.76
C PHE A 45 2.43 -15.43 0.88
N SER A 46 1.60 -16.16 0.12
CA SER A 46 1.61 -17.62 0.09
C SER A 46 2.93 -18.20 -0.43
N GLN A 47 3.66 -17.45 -1.24
CA GLN A 47 4.99 -17.77 -1.76
C GLN A 47 6.13 -17.42 -0.77
N LYS A 48 5.81 -17.16 0.49
CA LYS A 48 6.75 -16.87 1.58
C LYS A 48 7.39 -15.48 1.54
N LEU A 49 6.84 -14.54 0.78
CA LEU A 49 7.20 -13.14 0.92
C LEU A 49 6.61 -12.59 2.23
N HIS A 50 7.28 -11.59 2.83
CA HIS A 50 6.75 -10.88 3.99
C HIS A 50 5.52 -10.06 3.65
N CYS A 51 4.69 -9.72 4.65
CA CYS A 51 3.48 -8.90 4.47
C CYS A 51 3.77 -7.61 3.70
N SER A 52 4.84 -6.90 4.03
CA SER A 52 5.25 -5.64 3.39
C SER A 52 5.65 -5.82 1.93
N GLN A 53 6.39 -6.87 1.63
CA GLN A 53 6.77 -7.23 0.27
C GLN A 53 5.53 -7.54 -0.57
N SER A 54 4.62 -8.33 0.00
CA SER A 54 3.42 -8.80 -0.68
C SER A 54 2.49 -7.65 -1.06
N VAL A 55 2.28 -6.69 -0.15
CA VAL A 55 1.46 -5.52 -0.44
C VAL A 55 2.14 -4.62 -1.46
N LEU A 56 3.42 -4.28 -1.26
CA LEU A 56 4.12 -3.36 -2.17
C LEU A 56 4.25 -3.95 -3.58
N ALA A 57 4.58 -5.24 -3.71
CA ALA A 57 4.72 -5.90 -5.00
C ALA A 57 3.39 -5.98 -5.78
N ALA A 58 2.24 -6.07 -5.07
CA ALA A 58 0.95 -6.07 -5.72
C ALA A 58 0.63 -4.75 -6.45
N PHE A 59 1.23 -3.63 -6.05
CA PHE A 59 1.07 -2.30 -6.64
C PHE A 59 2.34 -1.81 -7.37
N ALA A 60 3.29 -2.70 -7.68
CA ALA A 60 4.57 -2.29 -8.25
C ALA A 60 4.41 -1.49 -9.57
N GLU A 61 3.51 -1.94 -10.44
CA GLU A 61 3.22 -1.31 -11.73
C GLU A 61 2.67 0.11 -11.55
N GLU A 62 1.68 0.30 -10.68
CA GLU A 62 1.07 1.60 -10.39
C GLU A 62 2.05 2.55 -9.70
N CYS A 63 2.96 2.00 -8.92
CA CYS A 63 4.03 2.75 -8.25
C CYS A 63 5.18 3.11 -9.20
N GLY A 64 5.21 2.57 -10.41
CA GLY A 64 6.27 2.81 -11.40
C GLY A 64 7.61 2.18 -11.03
N ILE A 65 7.59 1.09 -10.26
CA ILE A 65 8.77 0.30 -9.90
C ILE A 65 8.61 -1.14 -10.38
N THR A 66 9.71 -1.86 -10.46
CA THR A 66 9.68 -3.30 -10.79
C THR A 66 9.24 -4.13 -9.59
N GLU A 67 8.70 -5.32 -9.84
CA GLU A 67 8.38 -6.30 -8.79
C GLU A 67 9.61 -6.63 -7.92
N GLU A 68 10.78 -6.78 -8.54
CA GLU A 68 12.02 -7.05 -7.83
C GLU A 68 12.39 -5.91 -6.86
N GLU A 69 12.24 -4.66 -7.29
CA GLU A 69 12.48 -3.49 -6.45
C GLU A 69 11.48 -3.44 -5.30
N ALA A 70 10.20 -3.69 -5.54
CA ALA A 70 9.17 -3.75 -4.52
C ALA A 70 9.48 -4.82 -3.45
N ILE A 71 9.87 -6.01 -3.89
CA ILE A 71 10.27 -7.11 -3.00
C ILE A 71 11.50 -6.73 -2.17
N LYS A 72 12.52 -6.12 -2.77
CA LYS A 72 13.73 -5.67 -2.05
C LYS A 72 13.42 -4.58 -1.03
N LEU A 73 12.65 -3.56 -1.41
CA LEU A 73 12.26 -2.44 -0.54
C LEU A 73 11.45 -2.93 0.68
N GLY A 74 10.51 -3.85 0.48
CA GLY A 74 9.68 -4.40 1.54
C GLY A 74 10.38 -5.38 2.48
N SER A 75 11.59 -5.86 2.18
CA SER A 75 12.21 -7.03 2.86
C SER A 75 12.41 -6.86 4.37
N CYS A 76 12.71 -5.67 4.86
CA CYS A 76 13.03 -5.44 6.29
C CYS A 76 11.83 -5.03 7.14
N PHE A 77 10.62 -4.97 6.58
CA PHE A 77 9.43 -4.46 7.27
C PHE A 77 8.44 -5.56 7.72
N GLY A 78 8.70 -6.82 7.36
CA GLY A 78 7.87 -7.95 7.77
C GLY A 78 7.88 -8.19 9.28
N GLY A 79 6.77 -8.74 9.81
CA GLY A 79 6.65 -9.03 11.23
C GLY A 79 6.81 -7.80 12.14
N GLY A 80 6.31 -6.62 11.69
CA GLY A 80 6.48 -5.37 12.40
C GLY A 80 7.96 -5.03 12.60
N MET A 81 8.75 -4.98 11.50
CA MET A 81 10.21 -4.86 11.48
C MET A 81 10.90 -5.93 12.36
N ARG A 82 10.30 -7.13 12.45
CA ARG A 82 10.73 -8.25 13.31
C ARG A 82 10.75 -7.91 14.82
N LYS A 83 10.02 -6.89 15.21
CA LYS A 83 9.88 -6.41 16.60
C LYS A 83 8.43 -6.39 17.09
N GLY A 84 7.50 -6.93 16.27
CA GLY A 84 6.10 -6.92 16.64
C GLY A 84 5.43 -5.54 16.59
N GLU A 85 6.13 -4.54 16.02
CA GLU A 85 5.69 -3.15 15.90
C GLU A 85 4.65 -3.00 14.77
N VAL A 86 4.69 -1.92 14.00
CA VAL A 86 3.69 -1.69 12.94
C VAL A 86 3.65 -2.86 11.95
N CYS A 87 2.45 -3.41 11.73
CA CYS A 87 2.22 -4.57 10.86
C CYS A 87 2.84 -4.36 9.47
N GLY A 88 3.53 -5.40 8.97
CA GLY A 88 4.17 -5.34 7.66
C GLY A 88 3.21 -5.05 6.52
N ALA A 89 1.95 -5.47 6.61
CA ALA A 89 0.95 -5.13 5.62
C ALA A 89 0.68 -3.60 5.58
N VAL A 90 0.64 -2.97 6.75
CA VAL A 90 0.47 -1.51 6.87
C VAL A 90 1.70 -0.78 6.36
N THR A 91 2.91 -1.20 6.74
CA THR A 91 4.14 -0.54 6.24
C THR A 91 4.29 -0.69 4.73
N GLY A 92 3.92 -1.84 4.15
CA GLY A 92 3.86 -2.02 2.69
C GLY A 92 2.85 -1.09 2.02
N ALA A 93 1.67 -0.93 2.60
CA ALA A 93 0.64 0.00 2.14
C ALA A 93 1.12 1.47 2.21
N LEU A 94 1.81 1.85 3.30
CA LEU A 94 2.40 3.19 3.42
C LEU A 94 3.49 3.45 2.36
N MET A 95 4.27 2.43 1.98
CA MET A 95 5.23 2.55 0.87
C MET A 95 4.51 2.80 -0.46
N VAL A 96 3.42 2.08 -0.75
CA VAL A 96 2.57 2.31 -1.94
C VAL A 96 2.08 3.76 -1.95
N LEU A 97 1.46 4.22 -0.87
CA LEU A 97 0.92 5.58 -0.76
C LEU A 97 2.04 6.64 -0.85
N GLY A 98 3.21 6.36 -0.30
CA GLY A 98 4.39 7.21 -0.42
C GLY A 98 4.90 7.35 -1.85
N LEU A 99 4.93 6.25 -2.62
CA LEU A 99 5.32 6.27 -4.03
C LEU A 99 4.29 7.00 -4.90
N LEU A 100 3.00 6.87 -4.60
CA LEU A 100 1.93 7.52 -5.35
C LEU A 100 1.80 9.02 -5.03
N TYR A 101 1.94 9.41 -3.76
CA TYR A 101 1.55 10.73 -3.27
C TYR A 101 2.63 11.44 -2.47
N GLY A 102 3.77 10.82 -2.28
CA GLY A 102 4.84 11.33 -1.42
C GLY A 102 5.51 12.59 -1.95
N GLN A 103 6.26 13.21 -1.06
CA GLN A 103 7.09 14.37 -1.34
C GLN A 103 8.15 14.06 -2.41
N LYS A 104 8.25 14.91 -3.43
CA LYS A 104 9.13 14.68 -4.60
C LYS A 104 10.52 15.30 -4.47
N SER A 105 10.68 16.30 -3.58
CA SER A 105 11.94 17.01 -3.37
C SER A 105 12.01 17.64 -1.98
N ALA A 106 13.21 18.06 -1.57
CA ALA A 106 13.36 18.90 -0.40
C ALA A 106 12.58 20.22 -0.61
N GLY A 107 11.73 20.60 0.36
CA GLY A 107 10.90 21.79 0.26
C GLY A 107 9.53 21.62 -0.42
N ASP A 108 9.21 20.43 -0.94
CA ASP A 108 7.88 20.10 -1.45
C ASP A 108 6.89 19.99 -0.27
N THR A 109 6.37 21.13 0.18
CA THR A 109 5.44 21.22 1.31
C THR A 109 4.08 20.62 0.97
N GLU A 110 3.63 20.75 -0.28
CA GLU A 110 2.35 20.18 -0.72
C GLU A 110 2.41 18.66 -0.71
N GLY A 111 3.43 18.06 -1.31
CA GLY A 111 3.63 16.60 -1.28
C GLY A 111 3.77 16.06 0.15
N ARG A 112 4.46 16.81 1.04
CA ARG A 112 4.54 16.47 2.47
C ARG A 112 3.16 16.45 3.12
N ASN A 113 2.35 17.47 2.90
CA ASN A 113 1.01 17.56 3.50
C ASN A 113 0.09 16.46 2.98
N VAL A 114 0.21 16.11 1.70
CA VAL A 114 -0.56 15.02 1.12
C VAL A 114 -0.11 13.69 1.70
N SER A 115 1.20 13.42 1.77
CA SER A 115 1.71 12.16 2.34
C SER A 115 1.34 11.99 3.81
N ASN A 116 1.37 13.04 4.61
CA ASN A 116 0.91 13.00 6.01
C ASN A 116 -0.57 12.60 6.11
N LYS A 117 -1.43 13.21 5.28
CA LYS A 117 -2.87 12.90 5.28
C LYS A 117 -3.16 11.44 4.87
N VAL A 118 -2.50 10.94 3.82
CA VAL A 118 -2.73 9.54 3.40
C VAL A 118 -2.13 8.55 4.39
N ASN A 119 -1.04 8.92 5.10
CA ASN A 119 -0.50 8.15 6.20
C ASN A 119 -1.53 8.02 7.33
N ASP A 120 -2.08 9.15 7.81
CA ASP A 120 -3.08 9.15 8.88
C ASP A 120 -4.32 8.34 8.48
N LEU A 121 -4.82 8.54 7.26
CA LEU A 121 -5.94 7.76 6.73
C LEU A 121 -5.66 6.26 6.69
N MET A 122 -4.47 5.84 6.27
CA MET A 122 -4.10 4.43 6.23
C MET A 122 -4.08 3.83 7.63
N MET A 123 -3.44 4.50 8.57
CA MET A 123 -3.31 4.04 9.95
C MET A 123 -4.67 3.93 10.64
N ASP A 124 -5.50 4.97 10.52
CA ASP A 124 -6.81 5.04 11.17
C ASP A 124 -7.79 4.02 10.60
N ARG A 125 -7.92 3.95 9.27
CA ARG A 125 -8.84 3.00 8.61
C ARG A 125 -8.43 1.55 8.82
N PHE A 126 -7.14 1.25 8.77
CA PHE A 126 -6.68 -0.10 9.05
C PHE A 126 -6.97 -0.49 10.49
N LYS A 127 -6.72 0.42 11.46
CA LYS A 127 -7.07 0.19 12.87
C LYS A 127 -8.57 0.01 13.06
N GLU A 128 -9.39 0.83 12.42
CA GLU A 128 -10.85 0.70 12.48
C GLU A 128 -11.32 -0.66 11.94
N LYS A 129 -10.74 -1.11 10.83
CA LYS A 129 -11.09 -2.37 10.17
C LYS A 129 -10.58 -3.61 10.89
N CYS A 130 -9.36 -3.55 11.46
CA CYS A 130 -8.64 -4.71 11.98
C CYS A 130 -8.42 -4.69 13.51
N GLY A 131 -8.79 -3.60 14.20
CA GLY A 131 -8.66 -3.43 15.65
C GLY A 131 -7.35 -2.80 16.11
N SER A 132 -6.25 -3.06 15.43
CA SER A 132 -4.93 -2.46 15.67
C SER A 132 -4.13 -2.38 14.36
N TYR A 133 -3.06 -1.60 14.34
CA TYR A 133 -2.03 -1.64 13.31
C TYR A 133 -0.70 -2.20 13.84
N ILE A 134 -0.63 -2.58 15.10
CA ILE A 134 0.55 -3.18 15.72
C ILE A 134 0.52 -4.70 15.54
N CYS A 135 1.63 -5.27 15.09
CA CYS A 135 1.73 -6.69 14.76
C CYS A 135 1.45 -7.58 15.97
N ASN A 136 2.06 -7.28 17.13
CA ASN A 136 1.85 -8.06 18.35
C ASN A 136 0.40 -7.97 18.86
N ASP A 137 -0.24 -6.80 18.76
CA ASP A 137 -1.65 -6.65 19.13
C ASP A 137 -2.56 -7.49 18.24
N LEU A 138 -2.33 -7.44 16.91
CA LEU A 138 -3.09 -8.19 15.93
C LEU A 138 -2.97 -9.71 16.13
N LEU A 139 -1.78 -10.18 16.51
CA LEU A 139 -1.52 -11.61 16.73
C LEU A 139 -1.86 -12.05 18.15
N GLY A 140 -2.03 -11.12 19.08
CA GLY A 140 -2.30 -11.41 20.49
C GLY A 140 -1.13 -12.02 21.24
N CYS A 141 0.09 -11.87 20.72
CA CYS A 141 1.30 -12.41 21.34
C CYS A 141 2.55 -11.61 20.95
N ASP A 142 3.62 -11.74 21.71
CA ASP A 142 4.93 -11.20 21.37
C ASP A 142 5.67 -12.16 20.42
N ILE A 143 5.68 -11.85 19.12
CA ILE A 143 6.34 -12.66 18.10
C ILE A 143 7.87 -12.64 18.20
N THR A 144 8.45 -11.82 19.05
CA THR A 144 9.90 -11.77 19.29
C THR A 144 10.35 -12.80 20.28
N SER A 145 9.45 -13.32 21.11
CA SER A 145 9.70 -14.43 22.02
C SER A 145 9.52 -15.77 21.30
N GLU A 146 10.21 -16.80 21.80
CA GLU A 146 10.09 -18.17 21.29
C GLU A 146 8.66 -18.71 21.50
N GLU A 147 8.09 -18.45 22.69
CA GLU A 147 6.75 -18.87 23.06
C GLU A 147 5.68 -18.19 22.17
N GLY A 148 5.81 -16.88 21.93
CA GLY A 148 4.88 -16.14 21.09
C GLY A 148 4.97 -16.55 19.62
N HIS A 149 6.17 -16.78 19.11
CA HIS A 149 6.35 -17.31 17.77
C HIS A 149 5.71 -18.71 17.62
N GLN A 150 5.98 -19.61 18.60
CA GLN A 150 5.38 -20.96 18.60
C GLN A 150 3.86 -20.90 18.70
N PHE A 151 3.31 -20.00 19.53
CA PHE A 151 1.87 -19.76 19.61
C PHE A 151 1.28 -19.40 18.25
N CYS A 152 1.93 -18.51 17.48
CA CYS A 152 1.49 -18.16 16.14
C CYS A 152 1.51 -19.33 15.17
N VAL A 153 2.52 -20.20 15.26
CA VAL A 153 2.63 -21.41 14.42
C VAL A 153 1.52 -22.40 14.77
N ASP A 154 1.34 -22.72 16.05
CA ASP A 154 0.34 -23.71 16.52
C ASP A 154 -1.10 -23.28 16.19
N ASN A 155 -1.38 -21.98 16.27
CA ASN A 155 -2.69 -21.40 15.93
C ASN A 155 -2.82 -21.01 14.46
N LYS A 156 -1.83 -21.33 13.61
CA LYS A 156 -1.82 -21.03 12.16
C LYS A 156 -2.03 -19.55 11.83
N LEU A 157 -1.61 -18.63 12.72
CA LEU A 157 -1.84 -17.21 12.51
C LEU A 157 -1.08 -16.68 11.29
N PHE A 158 0.09 -17.20 10.99
CA PHE A 158 0.86 -16.82 9.82
C PHE A 158 0.23 -17.30 8.50
N THR A 159 -0.58 -18.35 8.52
CA THR A 159 -1.22 -18.92 7.33
C THR A 159 -2.67 -18.53 7.16
N ASP A 160 -3.41 -18.33 8.24
CA ASP A 160 -4.86 -18.16 8.20
C ASP A 160 -5.32 -16.74 8.60
N PHE A 161 -4.51 -16.03 9.40
CA PHE A 161 -4.82 -14.67 9.84
C PHE A 161 -4.02 -13.60 9.09
N CYS A 162 -2.69 -13.72 8.98
CA CYS A 162 -1.86 -12.73 8.30
C CYS A 162 -2.27 -12.45 6.84
N PRO A 163 -2.67 -13.44 6.02
CA PRO A 163 -3.19 -13.15 4.68
C PRO A 163 -4.40 -12.22 4.68
N LYS A 164 -5.26 -12.27 5.70
CA LYS A 164 -6.41 -11.37 5.84
C LYS A 164 -5.95 -9.93 6.13
N MET A 165 -4.88 -9.77 6.91
CA MET A 165 -4.29 -8.45 7.17
C MET A 165 -3.64 -7.87 5.92
N VAL A 166 -3.01 -8.72 5.10
CA VAL A 166 -2.47 -8.33 3.79
C VAL A 166 -3.59 -7.85 2.86
N ALA A 167 -4.67 -8.61 2.73
CA ALA A 167 -5.83 -8.22 1.93
C ALA A 167 -6.48 -6.93 2.45
N ALA A 168 -6.69 -6.81 3.76
CA ALA A 168 -7.29 -5.62 4.38
C ALA A 168 -6.45 -4.35 4.14
N ALA A 169 -5.12 -4.47 4.16
CA ALA A 169 -4.23 -3.33 3.87
C ALA A 169 -4.35 -2.89 2.40
N VAL A 170 -4.45 -3.83 1.48
CA VAL A 170 -4.69 -3.55 0.05
C VAL A 170 -6.03 -2.83 -0.15
N GLU A 171 -7.11 -3.35 0.44
CA GLU A 171 -8.44 -2.74 0.36
C GLU A 171 -8.43 -1.29 0.87
N VAL A 172 -7.74 -1.01 1.98
CA VAL A 172 -7.61 0.37 2.50
C VAL A 172 -6.82 1.26 1.54
N VAL A 173 -5.76 0.76 0.90
CA VAL A 173 -5.04 1.53 -0.15
C VAL A 173 -5.99 1.88 -1.30
N GLU A 174 -6.74 0.90 -1.82
CA GLU A 174 -7.68 1.11 -2.92
C GLU A 174 -8.77 2.12 -2.55
N GLU A 175 -9.31 2.06 -1.32
CA GLU A 175 -10.26 3.03 -0.80
C GLU A 175 -9.68 4.46 -0.74
N ILE A 176 -8.42 4.62 -0.29
CA ILE A 176 -7.75 5.92 -0.22
C ILE A 176 -7.52 6.48 -1.62
N VAL A 177 -7.04 5.65 -2.54
CA VAL A 177 -6.79 6.03 -3.94
C VAL A 177 -8.09 6.47 -4.61
N ALA A 178 -9.16 5.70 -4.50
CA ALA A 178 -10.46 6.02 -5.09
C ALA A 178 -11.04 7.33 -4.54
N ASN A 179 -10.98 7.54 -3.22
CA ASN A 179 -11.49 8.78 -2.60
C ASN A 179 -10.69 10.01 -2.99
N LYS A 180 -9.36 9.89 -3.13
CA LYS A 180 -8.52 11.01 -3.55
C LYS A 180 -8.83 11.42 -4.99
N MET A 181 -9.07 10.46 -5.87
CA MET A 181 -9.48 10.74 -7.25
C MET A 181 -10.80 11.52 -7.31
N MET A 182 -11.77 11.22 -6.43
CA MET A 182 -13.05 11.96 -6.39
C MET A 182 -12.91 13.38 -5.82
N MET A 183 -11.89 13.66 -5.00
CA MET A 183 -11.65 15.00 -4.43
C MET A 183 -10.87 15.93 -5.38
N GLU A 184 -10.21 15.39 -6.38
CA GLU A 184 -9.45 16.14 -7.41
C GLU A 184 -10.26 16.38 -8.70
N MET A 185 -11.47 15.82 -8.82
CA MET A 185 -12.46 16.07 -9.90
C MET A 185 -13.39 17.21 -9.55
#